data_0f3e0bb2763419d8e0d0af81e656f677
#
_entry.id   0f3e0bb2763419d8e0d0af81e656f677
#
_cell.length_a   1.000
_cell.length_b   1.000
_cell.length_c   1.000
_cell.angle_alpha   90.00
_cell.angle_beta   90.00
_cell.angle_gamma   90.00
#
_symmetry.space_group_name_H-M   'P 1'
#
loop_
_entity.id
_entity.type
_entity.pdbx_description
1 polymer ?
#
loop_
_entity_poly.entity_id
_entity_poly.type
_entity_poly.pdbx_seq_one_letter_code
_entity_poly.pdbx_strand_id
1 'polypeptide(L)'
;MSSTKDLSKRQMRREQMRRKEARGRWVGIGMMIAGALAVAAMVVWPQVKPITGIVSVELNPRPQADANHMGNPEATVKLVEYSDYQCPFCEKFSSETEPLLVETYIATGKVYFTYRSTGNWVSTNIGRGSTESEDAAKAAYCAGDQNKYWEMHDMLFANVLGEDVGSFVDRRLAAIAEKAGLDMNQYNDCYSGGKYDDIVFQDGKDALTAGVQGTPSFVMTYVNASGEVVTELIEGAHPFSVFQEKIDAALAAAGQ
;
A
#
# COMPACT_ATOMS: atom_id res chain seq x y z
N MET A 1 -61.42 -62.14 -21.32
CA MET A 1 -61.27 -60.71 -21.60
C MET A 1 -60.70 -59.88 -20.42
N SER A 2 -59.87 -60.44 -19.55
CA SER A 2 -59.34 -59.77 -18.33
C SER A 2 -57.88 -59.26 -18.46
N SER A 3 -57.14 -59.66 -19.50
CA SER A 3 -55.68 -59.46 -19.54
C SER A 3 -55.20 -58.06 -20.01
N THR A 4 -55.97 -57.40 -20.86
CA THR A 4 -55.57 -56.13 -21.47
C THR A 4 -55.74 -54.90 -20.54
N LYS A 5 -56.73 -54.92 -19.62
CA LYS A 5 -56.94 -53.84 -18.65
C LYS A 5 -55.88 -53.80 -17.54
N ASP A 6 -55.34 -54.94 -17.13
CA ASP A 6 -54.31 -55.03 -16.11
C ASP A 6 -52.94 -54.61 -16.64
N LEU A 7 -52.65 -54.91 -17.92
CA LEU A 7 -51.43 -54.44 -18.57
C LEU A 7 -51.43 -52.90 -18.72
N SER A 8 -52.55 -52.29 -19.04
CA SER A 8 -52.63 -50.82 -19.16
C SER A 8 -52.48 -50.08 -17.80
N LYS A 9 -53.03 -50.66 -16.71
CA LYS A 9 -52.84 -50.12 -15.36
C LYS A 9 -51.39 -50.24 -14.87
N ARG A 10 -50.71 -51.35 -15.16
CA ARG A 10 -49.29 -51.52 -14.86
C ARG A 10 -48.42 -50.58 -15.67
N GLN A 11 -48.72 -50.34 -16.91
CA GLN A 11 -48.00 -49.37 -17.76
C GLN A 11 -48.17 -47.96 -17.24
N MET A 12 -49.35 -47.52 -16.90
CA MET A 12 -49.62 -46.18 -16.34
C MET A 12 -48.91 -45.96 -14.99
N ARG A 13 -48.84 -46.98 -14.10
CA ARG A 13 -48.06 -46.93 -12.85
C ARG A 13 -46.58 -46.77 -13.11
N ARG A 14 -46.03 -47.54 -14.09
CA ARG A 14 -44.60 -47.42 -14.48
C ARG A 14 -44.25 -46.03 -15.05
N GLU A 15 -45.10 -45.45 -15.85
CA GLU A 15 -44.93 -44.11 -16.37
C GLU A 15 -45.01 -43.06 -15.24
N GLN A 16 -45.97 -43.18 -14.33
CA GLN A 16 -46.04 -42.29 -13.17
C GLN A 16 -44.80 -42.39 -12.26
N MET A 17 -44.31 -43.59 -12.03
CA MET A 17 -43.09 -43.75 -11.27
C MET A 17 -41.88 -43.15 -11.99
N ARG A 18 -41.72 -43.38 -13.29
CA ARG A 18 -40.64 -42.75 -14.11
C ARG A 18 -40.73 -41.23 -14.11
N ARG A 19 -41.93 -40.68 -14.19
CA ARG A 19 -42.14 -39.23 -14.12
C ARG A 19 -41.80 -38.66 -12.74
N LYS A 20 -42.14 -39.38 -11.66
CA LYS A 20 -41.76 -39.01 -10.29
C LYS A 20 -40.24 -39.10 -10.08
N GLU A 21 -39.61 -40.16 -10.53
CA GLU A 21 -38.14 -40.31 -10.47
C GLU A 21 -37.42 -39.25 -11.31
N ALA A 22 -37.89 -39.00 -12.55
CA ALA A 22 -37.34 -37.95 -13.39
C ALA A 22 -37.48 -36.55 -12.73
N ARG A 23 -38.68 -36.27 -12.17
CA ARG A 23 -38.91 -35.01 -11.45
C ARG A 23 -38.03 -34.87 -10.21
N GLY A 24 -37.86 -35.95 -9.41
CA GLY A 24 -36.97 -35.97 -8.26
C GLY A 24 -35.51 -35.76 -8.67
N ARG A 25 -35.08 -36.35 -9.78
CA ARG A 25 -33.73 -36.16 -10.34
C ARG A 25 -33.48 -34.73 -10.81
N TRP A 26 -34.46 -34.10 -11.51
CA TRP A 26 -34.36 -32.69 -11.93
C TRP A 26 -34.37 -31.73 -10.73
N VAL A 27 -35.19 -32.02 -9.70
CA VAL A 27 -35.18 -31.24 -8.45
C VAL A 27 -33.83 -31.37 -7.75
N GLY A 28 -33.24 -32.59 -7.67
CA GLY A 28 -31.92 -32.81 -7.10
C GLY A 28 -30.80 -32.05 -7.84
N ILE A 29 -30.83 -32.11 -9.19
CA ILE A 29 -29.88 -31.34 -10.03
C ILE A 29 -30.07 -29.84 -9.81
N GLY A 30 -31.32 -29.35 -9.78
CA GLY A 30 -31.62 -27.95 -9.52
C GLY A 30 -31.08 -27.45 -8.17
N MET A 31 -31.24 -28.28 -7.11
CA MET A 31 -30.68 -27.95 -5.78
C MET A 31 -29.16 -27.94 -5.77
N MET A 32 -28.50 -28.86 -6.49
CA MET A 32 -27.04 -28.85 -6.59
C MET A 32 -26.53 -27.62 -7.33
N ILE A 33 -27.19 -27.24 -8.44
CA ILE A 33 -26.83 -26.01 -9.18
C ILE A 33 -27.05 -24.76 -8.31
N ALA A 34 -28.20 -24.68 -7.62
CA ALA A 34 -28.46 -23.55 -6.72
C ALA A 34 -27.44 -23.47 -5.58
N GLY A 35 -27.05 -24.61 -4.99
CA GLY A 35 -25.99 -24.67 -3.99
C GLY A 35 -24.63 -24.21 -4.53
N ALA A 36 -24.26 -24.68 -5.72
CA ALA A 36 -23.01 -24.27 -6.36
C ALA A 36 -23.00 -22.77 -6.69
N LEU A 37 -24.12 -22.21 -7.19
CA LEU A 37 -24.25 -20.78 -7.44
C LEU A 37 -24.19 -19.96 -6.16
N ALA A 38 -24.81 -20.44 -5.06
CA ALA A 38 -24.72 -19.76 -3.77
C ALA A 38 -23.28 -19.74 -3.23
N VAL A 39 -22.56 -20.85 -3.33
CA VAL A 39 -21.13 -20.90 -2.96
C VAL A 39 -20.30 -19.99 -3.85
N ALA A 40 -20.51 -20.03 -5.17
CA ALA A 40 -19.83 -19.13 -6.10
C ALA A 40 -20.13 -17.65 -5.79
N ALA A 41 -21.37 -17.32 -5.47
CA ALA A 41 -21.73 -15.96 -5.06
C ALA A 41 -21.05 -15.53 -3.76
N MET A 42 -20.95 -16.42 -2.75
CA MET A 42 -20.25 -16.13 -1.50
C MET A 42 -18.76 -15.86 -1.72
N VAL A 43 -18.12 -16.56 -2.66
CA VAL A 43 -16.69 -16.38 -2.96
C VAL A 43 -16.47 -15.15 -3.84
N VAL A 44 -17.31 -14.92 -4.84
CA VAL A 44 -17.13 -13.83 -5.81
C VAL A 44 -17.61 -12.48 -5.27
N TRP A 45 -18.68 -12.47 -4.48
CA TRP A 45 -19.28 -11.21 -3.98
C TRP A 45 -18.28 -10.31 -3.23
N PRO A 46 -17.44 -10.81 -2.29
CA PRO A 46 -16.40 -10.01 -1.64
C PRO A 46 -15.37 -9.46 -2.62
N GLN A 47 -15.13 -10.16 -3.74
CA GLN A 47 -14.13 -9.76 -4.73
C GLN A 47 -14.61 -8.63 -5.65
N VAL A 48 -15.91 -8.53 -5.88
CA VAL A 48 -16.49 -7.52 -6.79
C VAL A 48 -17.16 -6.35 -6.05
N LYS A 49 -17.38 -6.48 -4.73
CA LYS A 49 -17.95 -5.41 -3.93
C LYS A 49 -17.06 -4.16 -3.99
N PRO A 50 -17.59 -2.98 -4.34
CA PRO A 50 -16.77 -1.75 -4.37
C PRO A 50 -16.07 -1.50 -3.03
N ILE A 51 -14.83 -1.09 -3.08
CA ILE A 51 -14.12 -0.59 -1.90
C ILE A 51 -14.72 0.77 -1.54
N THR A 52 -15.16 0.92 -0.30
CA THR A 52 -15.74 2.15 0.23
C THR A 52 -14.91 2.63 1.41
N GLY A 53 -15.06 3.91 1.77
CA GLY A 53 -14.39 4.46 2.95
C GLY A 53 -12.94 4.92 2.68
N ILE A 54 -12.54 5.07 1.41
CA ILE A 54 -11.27 5.73 1.09
C ILE A 54 -11.43 7.22 1.37
N VAL A 55 -10.65 7.72 2.30
CA VAL A 55 -10.63 9.12 2.74
C VAL A 55 -9.74 9.92 1.79
N SER A 56 -10.19 11.11 1.38
CA SER A 56 -9.34 12.10 0.73
C SER A 56 -8.70 12.98 1.79
N VAL A 57 -7.47 13.39 1.55
CA VAL A 57 -6.73 14.30 2.43
C VAL A 57 -6.44 15.61 1.72
N GLU A 58 -6.26 16.67 2.50
CA GLU A 58 -5.61 17.88 2.02
C GLU A 58 -4.13 17.58 1.84
N LEU A 59 -3.62 17.86 0.64
CA LEU A 59 -2.23 17.55 0.30
C LEU A 59 -1.28 18.56 0.95
N ASN A 60 -0.24 18.06 1.57
CA ASN A 60 0.83 18.90 2.07
C ASN A 60 1.62 19.54 0.91
N PRO A 61 2.15 20.77 1.09
CA PRO A 61 3.07 21.36 0.12
C PRO A 61 4.29 20.45 -0.11
N ARG A 62 4.66 20.25 -1.37
CA ARG A 62 5.81 19.40 -1.78
C ARG A 62 6.74 20.22 -2.68
N PRO A 63 7.58 21.12 -2.10
CA PRO A 63 8.42 22.00 -2.87
C PRO A 63 9.43 21.23 -3.69
N GLN A 64 9.51 21.54 -5.00
CA GLN A 64 10.42 20.92 -5.95
C GLN A 64 10.36 19.39 -5.91
N ALA A 65 9.15 18.83 -5.79
CA ALA A 65 8.96 17.38 -5.77
C ALA A 65 9.41 16.74 -7.08
N ASP A 66 10.18 15.66 -6.98
CA ASP A 66 10.59 14.81 -8.10
C ASP A 66 10.59 13.35 -7.61
N ALA A 67 9.65 12.56 -8.09
CA ALA A 67 9.38 11.21 -7.59
C ALA A 67 9.30 11.20 -6.04
N ASN A 68 10.09 10.36 -5.37
CA ASN A 68 10.16 10.22 -3.91
C ASN A 68 11.07 11.26 -3.21
N HIS A 69 11.43 12.33 -3.92
CA HIS A 69 12.29 13.41 -3.41
C HIS A 69 11.53 14.74 -3.34
N MET A 70 11.98 15.65 -2.48
CA MET A 70 11.54 17.04 -2.46
C MET A 70 12.63 17.98 -1.94
N GLY A 71 12.56 19.23 -2.35
CA GLY A 71 13.54 20.28 -2.01
C GLY A 71 14.63 20.43 -3.04
N ASN A 72 15.60 21.29 -2.71
CA ASN A 72 16.71 21.59 -3.60
C ASN A 72 17.74 20.44 -3.62
N PRO A 73 18.03 19.80 -4.77
CA PRO A 73 19.06 18.78 -4.86
C PRO A 73 20.46 19.24 -4.40
N GLU A 74 20.75 20.53 -4.46
CA GLU A 74 22.01 21.13 -4.02
C GLU A 74 21.98 21.56 -2.55
N ALA A 75 20.93 21.24 -1.79
CA ALA A 75 20.83 21.59 -0.38
C ALA A 75 22.00 20.98 0.41
N THR A 76 22.47 21.73 1.40
CA THR A 76 23.62 21.36 2.25
C THR A 76 23.37 20.06 3.04
N VAL A 77 22.16 19.90 3.54
CA VAL A 77 21.75 18.71 4.30
C VAL A 77 20.90 17.81 3.42
N LYS A 78 21.28 16.53 3.35
CA LYS A 78 20.48 15.47 2.75
C LYS A 78 19.83 14.66 3.89
N LEU A 79 18.53 14.47 3.84
CA LEU A 79 17.78 13.71 4.83
C LEU A 79 17.00 12.60 4.13
N VAL A 80 17.37 11.36 4.37
CA VAL A 80 16.69 10.17 3.84
C VAL A 80 15.86 9.57 4.96
N GLU A 81 14.55 9.52 4.79
CA GLU A 81 13.65 8.76 5.65
C GLU A 81 13.53 7.33 5.14
N TYR A 82 13.75 6.36 6.02
CA TYR A 82 13.42 4.95 5.83
C TYR A 82 12.15 4.64 6.62
N SER A 83 11.09 4.31 5.91
CA SER A 83 9.74 4.32 6.45
C SER A 83 8.90 3.15 5.92
N ASP A 84 7.74 2.92 6.57
CA ASP A 84 6.79 1.89 6.18
C ASP A 84 5.36 2.44 6.32
N TYR A 85 4.55 2.32 5.27
CA TYR A 85 3.18 2.86 5.24
C TYR A 85 2.23 2.19 6.25
N GLN A 86 2.57 1.02 6.78
CA GLN A 86 1.79 0.36 7.82
C GLN A 86 2.21 0.77 9.23
N CYS A 87 3.39 1.40 9.38
CA CYS A 87 3.93 1.74 10.70
C CYS A 87 3.20 2.95 11.31
N PRO A 88 2.59 2.82 12.51
CA PRO A 88 1.88 3.92 13.14
C PRO A 88 2.80 5.08 13.56
N PHE A 89 4.08 4.81 13.80
CA PHE A 89 5.06 5.86 14.10
C PHE A 89 5.47 6.63 12.83
N CYS A 90 5.46 5.98 11.66
CA CYS A 90 5.68 6.65 10.38
C CYS A 90 4.49 7.56 10.03
N GLU A 91 3.26 7.08 10.23
CA GLU A 91 2.05 7.90 10.10
C GLU A 91 2.11 9.13 11.01
N LYS A 92 2.51 8.94 12.27
CA LYS A 92 2.68 10.04 13.23
C LYS A 92 3.71 11.06 12.76
N PHE A 93 4.87 10.61 12.27
CA PHE A 93 5.90 11.51 11.73
C PHE A 93 5.37 12.29 10.52
N SER A 94 4.75 11.62 9.57
CA SER A 94 4.19 12.24 8.36
C SER A 94 3.10 13.28 8.67
N SER A 95 2.31 13.06 9.73
CA SER A 95 1.23 13.99 10.09
C SER A 95 1.66 15.13 11.02
N GLU A 96 2.62 14.92 11.92
CA GLU A 96 2.96 15.89 12.96
C GLU A 96 4.28 16.62 12.72
N THR A 97 5.29 15.94 12.17
CA THR A 97 6.67 16.46 12.08
C THR A 97 7.06 16.85 10.66
N GLU A 98 6.74 16.04 9.68
CA GLU A 98 7.12 16.28 8.28
C GLU A 98 6.62 17.64 7.74
N PRO A 99 5.37 18.08 7.98
CA PRO A 99 4.92 19.37 7.50
C PRO A 99 5.78 20.55 8.01
N LEU A 100 6.24 20.47 9.25
CA LEU A 100 7.11 21.49 9.85
C LEU A 100 8.53 21.47 9.24
N LEU A 101 9.04 20.25 8.92
CA LEU A 101 10.31 20.11 8.19
C LEU A 101 10.20 20.68 6.78
N VAL A 102 9.08 20.42 6.10
CA VAL A 102 8.82 20.97 4.76
C VAL A 102 8.83 22.49 4.79
N GLU A 103 8.09 23.11 5.70
CA GLU A 103 7.97 24.56 5.82
C GLU A 103 9.33 25.21 6.18
N THR A 104 10.02 24.64 7.18
CA THR A 104 11.19 25.31 7.78
C THR A 104 12.47 25.11 6.99
N TYR A 105 12.69 23.90 6.45
CA TYR A 105 13.98 23.52 5.89
C TYR A 105 13.93 23.12 4.41
N ILE A 106 12.90 22.40 3.98
CA ILE A 106 12.86 21.88 2.61
C ILE A 106 12.45 22.98 1.64
N ALA A 107 11.39 23.73 1.94
CA ALA A 107 10.93 24.85 1.14
C ALA A 107 11.94 26.01 1.08
N THR A 108 12.79 26.13 2.10
CA THR A 108 13.86 27.14 2.16
C THR A 108 15.15 26.68 1.48
N GLY A 109 15.19 25.48 0.91
CA GLY A 109 16.33 24.93 0.17
C GLY A 109 17.51 24.47 1.03
N LYS A 110 17.32 24.35 2.35
CA LYS A 110 18.35 23.93 3.30
C LYS A 110 18.48 22.42 3.40
N VAL A 111 17.36 21.68 3.17
CA VAL A 111 17.28 20.23 3.21
C VAL A 111 16.75 19.69 1.90
N TYR A 112 17.40 18.66 1.37
CA TYR A 112 16.88 17.79 0.33
C TYR A 112 16.39 16.52 1.00
N PHE A 113 15.11 16.25 0.88
CA PHE A 113 14.43 15.16 1.55
C PHE A 113 14.12 14.02 0.57
N THR A 114 14.34 12.79 1.01
CA THR A 114 14.03 11.57 0.25
C THR A 114 13.27 10.60 1.12
N TYR A 115 12.11 10.14 0.67
CA TYR A 115 11.42 9.02 1.29
C TYR A 115 11.86 7.71 0.65
N ARG A 116 12.20 6.71 1.44
CA ARG A 116 12.52 5.35 0.99
C ARG A 116 11.76 4.32 1.80
N SER A 117 11.30 3.28 1.14
CA SER A 117 10.65 2.17 1.82
C SER A 117 11.67 1.32 2.59
N THR A 118 11.26 0.70 3.68
CA THR A 118 12.00 -0.38 4.34
C THR A 118 11.66 -1.76 3.77
N GLY A 119 11.09 -1.82 2.57
CA GLY A 119 10.60 -3.04 1.96
C GLY A 119 9.39 -3.59 2.75
N ASN A 120 9.45 -4.86 3.12
CA ASN A 120 8.37 -5.52 3.85
C ASN A 120 8.65 -5.59 5.37
N TRP A 121 9.20 -4.51 5.96
CA TRP A 121 9.67 -4.50 7.34
C TRP A 121 8.57 -4.83 8.35
N VAL A 122 7.47 -4.07 8.34
CA VAL A 122 6.37 -4.25 9.30
C VAL A 122 5.76 -5.64 9.13
N SER A 123 5.37 -6.02 7.92
CA SER A 123 4.77 -7.33 7.64
C SER A 123 5.69 -8.49 8.03
N THR A 124 7.01 -8.35 7.82
CA THR A 124 8.00 -9.35 8.22
C THR A 124 8.08 -9.49 9.74
N ASN A 125 8.10 -8.38 10.46
CA ASN A 125 8.21 -8.37 11.92
C ASN A 125 6.93 -8.89 12.62
N ILE A 126 5.77 -8.64 12.04
CA ILE A 126 4.50 -9.20 12.52
C ILE A 126 4.41 -10.71 12.22
N GLY A 127 5.10 -11.19 11.18
CA GLY A 127 5.21 -12.61 10.86
C GLY A 127 3.93 -13.22 10.29
N ARG A 128 3.05 -12.42 9.69
CA ARG A 128 1.81 -12.90 9.05
C ARG A 128 1.98 -13.31 7.59
N GLY A 129 3.17 -13.09 7.00
CA GLY A 129 3.45 -13.43 5.60
C GLY A 129 2.72 -12.56 4.58
N SER A 130 2.33 -11.36 4.99
CA SER A 130 1.74 -10.34 4.11
C SER A 130 2.84 -9.59 3.35
N THR A 131 2.46 -8.95 2.25
CA THR A 131 3.32 -8.06 1.45
C THR A 131 2.80 -6.62 1.45
N GLU A 132 1.85 -6.28 2.32
CA GLU A 132 1.14 -5.00 2.30
C GLU A 132 2.08 -3.79 2.40
N SER A 133 3.17 -3.85 3.18
CA SER A 133 4.18 -2.78 3.26
C SER A 133 4.88 -2.55 1.92
N GLU A 134 5.34 -3.64 1.32
CA GLU A 134 6.02 -3.63 0.02
C GLU A 134 5.08 -3.18 -1.11
N ASP A 135 3.84 -3.67 -1.10
CA ASP A 135 2.84 -3.35 -2.11
C ASP A 135 2.42 -1.88 -2.05
N ALA A 136 2.31 -1.30 -0.84
CA ALA A 136 2.08 0.13 -0.67
C ALA A 136 3.24 0.97 -1.23
N ALA A 137 4.47 0.57 -1.00
CA ALA A 137 5.65 1.25 -1.55
C ALA A 137 5.69 1.20 -3.09
N LYS A 138 5.41 0.04 -3.69
CA LYS A 138 5.29 -0.11 -5.16
C LYS A 138 4.21 0.80 -5.73
N ALA A 139 3.07 0.88 -5.05
CA ALA A 139 1.97 1.75 -5.47
C ALA A 139 2.36 3.24 -5.45
N ALA A 140 3.11 3.69 -4.43
CA ALA A 140 3.62 5.06 -4.37
C ALA A 140 4.62 5.35 -5.49
N TYR A 141 5.55 4.44 -5.79
CA TYR A 141 6.48 4.60 -6.90
C TYR A 141 5.76 4.64 -8.26
N CYS A 142 4.74 3.80 -8.47
CA CYS A 142 3.92 3.84 -9.68
C CYS A 142 3.13 5.15 -9.84
N ALA A 143 2.72 5.76 -8.73
CA ALA A 143 2.14 7.11 -8.76
C ALA A 143 3.18 8.16 -9.14
N GLY A 144 4.44 7.95 -8.78
CA GLY A 144 5.57 8.80 -9.16
C GLY A 144 5.77 8.93 -10.66
N ASP A 145 5.47 7.88 -11.46
CA ASP A 145 5.48 7.93 -12.93
C ASP A 145 4.50 8.97 -13.51
N GLN A 146 3.53 9.37 -12.71
CA GLN A 146 2.51 10.36 -13.06
C GLN A 146 2.72 11.68 -12.31
N ASN A 147 3.89 11.89 -11.69
CA ASN A 147 4.23 13.02 -10.82
C ASN A 147 3.26 13.15 -9.62
N LYS A 148 2.79 12.00 -9.09
CA LYS A 148 1.83 11.93 -7.99
C LYS A 148 2.32 11.04 -6.84
N TYR A 149 3.65 10.93 -6.69
CA TYR A 149 4.24 10.15 -5.59
C TYR A 149 3.72 10.62 -4.23
N TRP A 150 3.77 11.93 -3.99
CA TRP A 150 3.44 12.54 -2.70
C TRP A 150 1.94 12.57 -2.43
N GLU A 151 1.11 12.71 -3.47
CA GLU A 151 -0.34 12.53 -3.34
C GLU A 151 -0.67 11.11 -2.90
N MET A 152 -0.02 10.12 -3.51
CA MET A 152 -0.20 8.73 -3.13
C MET A 152 0.34 8.45 -1.73
N HIS A 153 1.50 9.03 -1.37
CA HIS A 153 2.09 8.97 -0.04
C HIS A 153 1.11 9.45 1.04
N ASP A 154 0.56 10.65 0.89
CA ASP A 154 -0.38 11.23 1.85
C ASP A 154 -1.66 10.38 1.93
N MET A 155 -2.15 9.91 0.78
CA MET A 155 -3.33 9.05 0.71
C MET A 155 -3.12 7.67 1.35
N LEU A 156 -1.92 7.08 1.25
CA LEU A 156 -1.59 5.80 1.87
C LEU A 156 -1.63 5.93 3.40
N PHE A 157 -0.94 6.90 3.97
CA PHE A 157 -0.98 7.12 5.42
C PHE A 157 -2.38 7.45 5.94
N ALA A 158 -3.17 8.22 5.22
CA ALA A 158 -4.54 8.55 5.62
C ALA A 158 -5.52 7.36 5.53
N ASN A 159 -5.16 6.30 4.84
CA ASN A 159 -6.03 5.15 4.60
C ASN A 159 -5.51 3.83 5.19
N VAL A 160 -4.48 3.88 6.01
CA VAL A 160 -4.01 2.73 6.78
C VAL A 160 -5.08 2.32 7.79
N LEU A 161 -5.35 1.02 7.90
CA LEU A 161 -6.32 0.46 8.85
C LEU A 161 -5.63 -0.21 10.05
N GLY A 162 -4.32 -0.38 9.95
CA GLY A 162 -3.46 -1.10 10.87
C GLY A 162 -2.53 -2.05 10.12
N GLU A 163 -1.71 -2.76 10.87
CA GLU A 163 -0.65 -3.61 10.35
C GLU A 163 -1.19 -4.98 9.90
N ASP A 164 -1.00 -5.35 8.64
CA ASP A 164 -1.41 -6.62 8.02
C ASP A 164 -2.89 -7.00 8.24
N VAL A 165 -3.77 -6.02 8.12
CA VAL A 165 -5.23 -6.20 8.29
C VAL A 165 -6.01 -5.89 7.01
N GLY A 166 -5.33 -5.82 5.87
CA GLY A 166 -5.92 -5.52 4.57
C GLY A 166 -5.91 -4.03 4.24
N SER A 167 -5.03 -3.25 4.86
CA SER A 167 -4.83 -1.82 4.57
C SER A 167 -4.47 -1.60 3.11
N PHE A 168 -3.55 -2.42 2.61
CA PHE A 168 -2.90 -2.24 1.31
C PHE A 168 -2.98 -3.47 0.40
N VAL A 169 -4.07 -4.23 0.50
CA VAL A 169 -4.36 -5.24 -0.52
C VAL A 169 -4.65 -4.59 -1.87
N ASP A 170 -4.34 -5.26 -2.98
CA ASP A 170 -4.38 -4.73 -4.36
C ASP A 170 -5.62 -3.89 -4.66
N ARG A 171 -6.80 -4.37 -4.28
CA ARG A 171 -8.06 -3.68 -4.54
C ARG A 171 -8.19 -2.37 -3.78
N ARG A 172 -7.65 -2.30 -2.55
CA ARG A 172 -7.64 -1.04 -1.78
C ARG A 172 -6.60 -0.08 -2.33
N LEU A 173 -5.42 -0.58 -2.70
CA LEU A 173 -4.40 0.23 -3.35
C LEU A 173 -4.92 0.84 -4.66
N ALA A 174 -5.60 0.06 -5.50
CA ALA A 174 -6.23 0.58 -6.71
C ALA A 174 -7.30 1.65 -6.40
N ALA A 175 -8.12 1.46 -5.36
CA ALA A 175 -9.13 2.44 -4.96
C ALA A 175 -8.50 3.72 -4.37
N ILE A 176 -7.38 3.61 -3.65
CA ILE A 176 -6.59 4.75 -3.16
C ILE A 176 -5.97 5.51 -4.34
N ALA A 177 -5.36 4.79 -5.30
CA ALA A 177 -4.77 5.37 -6.50
C ALA A 177 -5.81 6.11 -7.37
N GLU A 178 -6.98 5.52 -7.58
CA GLU A 178 -8.10 6.16 -8.27
C GLU A 178 -8.53 7.44 -7.54
N LYS A 179 -8.62 7.39 -6.21
CA LYS A 179 -9.01 8.53 -5.39
C LYS A 179 -7.95 9.62 -5.35
N ALA A 180 -6.66 9.27 -5.46
CA ALA A 180 -5.54 10.21 -5.65
C ALA A 180 -5.51 10.80 -7.07
N GLY A 181 -6.41 10.36 -7.96
CA GLY A 181 -6.58 10.89 -9.31
C GLY A 181 -5.54 10.40 -10.31
N LEU A 182 -5.02 9.18 -10.13
CA LEU A 182 -4.11 8.56 -11.08
C LEU A 182 -4.86 8.11 -12.35
N ASP A 183 -4.14 8.10 -13.48
CA ASP A 183 -4.55 7.31 -14.65
C ASP A 183 -4.41 5.83 -14.30
N MET A 184 -5.54 5.14 -14.19
CA MET A 184 -5.59 3.76 -13.73
C MET A 184 -5.02 2.75 -14.74
N ASN A 185 -4.96 3.08 -16.04
CA ASN A 185 -4.30 2.21 -17.01
C ASN A 185 -2.78 2.22 -16.78
N GLN A 186 -2.19 3.41 -16.67
CA GLN A 186 -0.76 3.54 -16.37
C GLN A 186 -0.40 2.95 -15.01
N TYR A 187 -1.24 3.19 -13.99
CA TYR A 187 -1.04 2.61 -12.67
C TYR A 187 -1.06 1.08 -12.70
N ASN A 188 -2.07 0.47 -13.32
CA ASN A 188 -2.20 -0.98 -13.41
C ASN A 188 -1.07 -1.62 -14.20
N ASP A 189 -0.66 -1.00 -15.33
CA ASP A 189 0.47 -1.49 -16.14
C ASP A 189 1.77 -1.48 -15.33
N CYS A 190 2.03 -0.42 -14.56
CA CYS A 190 3.19 -0.30 -13.69
C CYS A 190 3.14 -1.31 -12.53
N TYR A 191 2.05 -1.30 -11.77
CA TYR A 191 1.90 -2.07 -10.54
C TYR A 191 1.87 -3.58 -10.82
N SER A 192 1.01 -4.02 -11.75
CA SER A 192 0.92 -5.44 -12.13
C SER A 192 2.13 -5.93 -12.94
N GLY A 193 2.83 -5.02 -13.60
CA GLY A 193 4.07 -5.30 -14.32
C GLY A 193 5.29 -5.45 -13.40
N GLY A 194 5.18 -5.17 -12.11
CA GLY A 194 6.27 -5.29 -11.14
C GLY A 194 7.41 -4.29 -11.39
N LYS A 195 7.11 -3.13 -12.01
CA LYS A 195 8.13 -2.16 -12.43
C LYS A 195 9.07 -1.73 -11.30
N TYR A 196 8.57 -1.65 -10.08
CA TYR A 196 9.30 -1.15 -8.91
C TYR A 196 9.65 -2.23 -7.88
N ASP A 197 9.46 -3.52 -8.19
CA ASP A 197 9.77 -4.62 -7.27
C ASP A 197 11.24 -4.59 -6.83
N ASP A 198 12.17 -4.47 -7.79
CA ASP A 198 13.60 -4.42 -7.50
C ASP A 198 14.00 -3.16 -6.71
N ILE A 199 13.35 -2.02 -6.96
CA ILE A 199 13.64 -0.77 -6.25
C ILE A 199 13.21 -0.86 -4.80
N VAL A 200 11.99 -1.33 -4.54
CA VAL A 200 11.47 -1.49 -3.16
C VAL A 200 12.31 -2.52 -2.39
N PHE A 201 12.69 -3.62 -3.06
CA PHE A 201 13.60 -4.61 -2.47
C PHE A 201 14.97 -4.00 -2.15
N GLN A 202 15.54 -3.19 -3.06
CA GLN A 202 16.83 -2.53 -2.83
C GLN A 202 16.74 -1.48 -1.72
N ASP A 203 15.66 -0.71 -1.63
CA ASP A 203 15.41 0.24 -0.55
C ASP A 203 15.44 -0.43 0.82
N GLY A 204 14.80 -1.61 0.96
CA GLY A 204 14.86 -2.40 2.18
C GLY A 204 16.27 -2.87 2.54
N LYS A 205 17.08 -3.25 1.55
CA LYS A 205 18.49 -3.62 1.75
C LYS A 205 19.36 -2.42 2.15
N ASP A 206 19.11 -1.27 1.51
CA ASP A 206 19.83 -0.03 1.83
C ASP A 206 19.51 0.44 3.25
N ALA A 207 18.24 0.29 3.70
CA ALA A 207 17.86 0.55 5.08
C ALA A 207 18.68 -0.30 6.07
N LEU A 208 18.77 -1.61 5.84
CA LEU A 208 19.58 -2.50 6.67
C LEU A 208 21.07 -2.11 6.66
N THR A 209 21.61 -1.75 5.48
CA THR A 209 23.01 -1.32 5.32
C THR A 209 23.27 0.00 6.05
N ALA A 210 22.30 0.89 6.10
CA ALA A 210 22.35 2.15 6.84
C ALA A 210 22.22 1.97 8.36
N GLY A 211 22.00 0.74 8.83
CA GLY A 211 21.87 0.42 10.26
C GLY A 211 20.46 0.62 10.83
N VAL A 212 19.44 0.78 9.96
CA VAL A 212 18.03 0.93 10.38
C VAL A 212 17.57 -0.33 11.11
N GLN A 213 17.06 -0.16 12.33
CA GLN A 213 16.52 -1.23 13.17
C GLN A 213 15.04 -1.03 13.53
N GLY A 214 14.43 0.02 13.03
CA GLY A 214 13.01 0.36 13.25
C GLY A 214 12.57 1.48 12.32
N THR A 215 11.27 1.71 12.26
CA THR A 215 10.66 2.74 11.41
C THR A 215 9.86 3.76 12.24
N PRO A 216 9.87 5.03 11.85
CA PRO A 216 10.76 5.62 10.84
C PRO A 216 12.20 5.73 11.36
N SER A 217 13.18 5.71 10.46
CA SER A 217 14.57 6.07 10.74
C SER A 217 15.08 7.01 9.67
N PHE A 218 15.98 7.90 10.04
CA PHE A 218 16.47 8.95 9.14
C PHE A 218 17.97 8.93 9.06
N VAL A 219 18.50 8.96 7.83
CA VAL A 219 19.93 9.15 7.58
C VAL A 219 20.15 10.59 7.13
N MET A 220 20.78 11.38 7.99
CA MET A 220 21.17 12.75 7.70
C MET A 220 22.62 12.78 7.25
N THR A 221 22.90 13.42 6.10
CA THR A 221 24.26 13.53 5.57
C THR A 221 24.53 14.98 5.17
N TYR A 222 25.72 15.49 5.51
CA TYR A 222 26.20 16.80 5.12
C TYR A 222 27.72 16.83 5.00
N VAL A 223 28.26 17.86 4.35
CA VAL A 223 29.72 18.09 4.29
C VAL A 223 30.05 19.23 5.24
N ASN A 224 30.91 18.98 6.22
CA ASN A 224 31.33 20.02 7.17
C ASN A 224 32.31 21.02 6.54
N ALA A 225 32.65 22.11 7.26
CA ALA A 225 33.53 23.16 6.78
C ALA A 225 34.99 22.67 6.50
N SER A 226 35.41 21.51 7.04
CA SER A 226 36.70 20.88 6.71
C SER A 226 36.64 19.96 5.48
N GLY A 227 35.48 19.83 4.83
CA GLY A 227 35.27 18.99 3.65
C GLY A 227 35.02 17.50 3.96
N GLU A 228 34.78 17.17 5.22
CA GLU A 228 34.45 15.81 5.63
C GLU A 228 32.97 15.51 5.52
N VAL A 229 32.62 14.34 4.98
CA VAL A 229 31.24 13.85 4.93
C VAL A 229 30.84 13.31 6.31
N VAL A 230 29.83 13.91 6.89
CA VAL A 230 29.26 13.48 8.17
C VAL A 230 27.92 12.79 7.90
N THR A 231 27.73 11.62 8.49
CA THR A 231 26.47 10.86 8.39
C THR A 231 25.99 10.54 9.81
N GLU A 232 24.73 10.82 10.08
CA GLU A 232 24.07 10.57 11.35
C GLU A 232 22.78 9.79 11.14
N LEU A 233 22.57 8.74 11.95
CA LEU A 233 21.32 7.99 12.02
C LEU A 233 20.45 8.57 13.15
N ILE A 234 19.20 8.89 12.83
CA ILE A 234 18.17 9.37 13.77
C ILE A 234 17.06 8.33 13.76
N GLU A 235 16.86 7.61 14.86
CA GLU A 235 15.89 6.51 14.94
C GLU A 235 14.61 6.97 15.64
N GLY A 236 13.46 6.73 15.01
CA GLY A 236 12.14 6.95 15.59
C GLY A 236 11.48 8.27 15.17
N ALA A 237 10.15 8.32 15.40
CA ALA A 237 9.29 9.49 15.12
C ALA A 237 9.46 10.57 16.19
N HIS A 238 10.60 11.22 16.18
CA HIS A 238 10.87 12.33 17.10
C HIS A 238 10.03 13.58 16.77
N PRO A 239 9.76 14.43 17.77
CA PRO A 239 9.13 15.72 17.53
C PRO A 239 10.05 16.63 16.71
N PHE A 240 9.45 17.62 16.02
CA PHE A 240 10.17 18.57 15.16
C PHE A 240 11.40 19.20 15.82
N SER A 241 11.35 19.51 17.12
CA SER A 241 12.47 20.16 17.84
C SER A 241 13.76 19.35 17.80
N VAL A 242 13.70 18.02 17.75
CA VAL A 242 14.89 17.14 17.65
C VAL A 242 15.52 17.28 16.26
N PHE A 243 14.69 17.26 15.21
CA PHE A 243 15.17 17.48 13.84
C PHE A 243 15.74 18.89 13.66
N GLN A 244 15.08 19.88 14.23
CA GLN A 244 15.53 21.28 14.21
C GLN A 244 16.92 21.40 14.82
N GLU A 245 17.15 20.89 16.04
CA GLU A 245 18.46 20.92 16.69
C GLU A 245 19.55 20.28 15.83
N LYS A 246 19.27 19.11 15.25
CA LYS A 246 20.24 18.37 14.45
C LYS A 246 20.52 19.03 13.10
N ILE A 247 19.49 19.52 12.41
CA ILE A 247 19.66 20.19 11.12
C ILE A 247 20.38 21.53 11.29
N ASP A 248 20.03 22.31 12.32
CA ASP A 248 20.69 23.59 12.60
C ASP A 248 22.18 23.35 12.97
N ALA A 249 22.49 22.31 13.74
CA ALA A 249 23.87 21.93 14.03
C ALA A 249 24.63 21.49 12.76
N ALA A 250 24.01 20.74 11.86
CA ALA A 250 24.61 20.33 10.59
C ALA A 250 24.89 21.52 9.67
N LEU A 251 23.94 22.47 9.56
CA LEU A 251 24.10 23.71 8.78
C LEU A 251 25.23 24.57 9.34
N ALA A 252 25.29 24.76 10.66
CA ALA A 252 26.37 25.50 11.32
C ALA A 252 27.75 24.81 11.10
N ALA A 253 27.81 23.50 11.18
CA ALA A 253 29.04 22.72 10.92
C ALA A 253 29.48 22.82 9.45
N ALA A 254 28.56 23.02 8.52
CA ALA A 254 28.83 23.27 7.10
C ALA A 254 29.16 24.75 6.78
N GLY A 255 29.09 25.65 7.76
CA GLY A 255 29.41 27.07 7.59
C GLY A 255 28.25 27.92 7.06
N GLN A 256 27.01 27.52 7.30
CA GLN A 256 25.78 28.21 6.91
C GLN A 256 25.00 28.78 8.11
#